data_8b131b46b2bf23aba8745acf1ff815f2
#
_entry.id   8b131b46b2bf23aba8745acf1ff815f2
#
_cell.length_a   1.000
_cell.length_b   1.000
_cell.length_c   1.000
_cell.angle_alpha   90.00
_cell.angle_beta   90.00
_cell.angle_gamma   90.00
#
_symmetry.space_group_name_H-M   'P 1'
#
loop_
_entity.id
_entity.type
_entity.pdbx_description
1 polymer ?
#
loop_
_entity_poly.entity_id
_entity_poly.type
_entity_poly.pdbx_seq_one_letter_code
_entity_poly.pdbx_strand_id
1 'polypeptide(L)'
;MKKFLLPLVALLFFGSTAIAQPGTLDLTFDSDGIVLVNPTGVFDNAQDVIVLSDNKIMLCGTTGTSADFDMMVVKLNEDGSYDASFANNGVFTLPNTAGSDFAYDMEILPNGNIIVVGAKSLSAADTEIAAWVIKPDGTLNNSFGVGGIYETNLDSGEEYINQVLVHNNLIYLVGRKFTPGFSYTSIAVQCLDLQGNLVTSFGTNGTAYFQTSSTDEFSVNGAAIVPAGAIAICGDKYNPSTFTSVPMIMLMTLNGGPVAAFGNNGLWLDVTGGTYYDIEYSNSKLIAVGTNNTSSFARRHNLDGTADVTFGTNGTFANAVGGYSAFYDCTLGADNKWYACGTTSSGFMVRDFVTTRFSYDGALDAAWGGTGNVVTSLGASFDDAYAIGLQTDGKVVCAGLTMQNPNDMGVVRYLSAGGILASGCMSTTACNYDPTASFDDGSCYFVGDPCDDGLATTDNDVYNANCICEGVSGIQENNLFGLNIFPNPANKEITLNSQVLGSGTVSVVDMTGRIVIQQKTLITSTQKINIQDLPSGIYSLCVTIENKQTVRSFVKL
;
A
#
# COMPACT_ATOMS: atom_id res chain seq x y z
N MET A 1 7.96 77.15 -30.62
CA MET A 1 7.23 75.91 -30.40
C MET A 1 8.11 74.92 -29.65
N LYS A 2 7.93 74.84 -28.35
CA LYS A 2 8.68 73.88 -27.49
C LYS A 2 7.83 72.60 -27.42
N LYS A 3 8.39 71.47 -27.91
CA LYS A 3 7.78 70.13 -27.77
C LYS A 3 8.10 69.61 -26.38
N PHE A 4 7.05 69.39 -25.59
CA PHE A 4 7.12 68.61 -24.33
C PHE A 4 7.11 67.11 -24.68
N LEU A 5 8.19 66.39 -24.32
CA LEU A 5 8.19 64.94 -24.27
C LEU A 5 7.65 64.55 -22.87
N LEU A 6 6.54 63.81 -22.84
CA LEU A 6 6.08 63.08 -21.66
C LEU A 6 6.91 61.77 -21.54
N PRO A 7 7.45 61.43 -20.38
CA PRO A 7 8.04 60.12 -20.18
C PRO A 7 6.92 59.08 -20.02
N LEU A 8 6.97 58.03 -20.84
CA LEU A 8 6.15 56.84 -20.72
C LEU A 8 6.65 56.03 -19.50
N VAL A 9 5.92 56.09 -18.40
CA VAL A 9 6.18 55.20 -17.23
C VAL A 9 5.57 53.86 -17.56
N ALA A 10 6.41 52.87 -17.89
CA ALA A 10 6.00 51.48 -17.98
C ALA A 10 5.72 50.97 -16.58
N LEU A 11 4.45 50.76 -16.22
CA LEU A 11 4.02 50.02 -15.04
C LEU A 11 4.37 48.53 -15.27
N LEU A 12 5.46 48.07 -14.69
CA LEU A 12 5.72 46.64 -14.54
C LEU A 12 4.70 46.09 -13.53
N PHE A 13 3.66 45.43 -14.02
CA PHE A 13 2.84 44.54 -13.19
C PHE A 13 3.71 43.34 -12.82
N PHE A 14 4.30 43.35 -11.63
CA PHE A 14 4.70 42.12 -10.98
C PHE A 14 3.42 41.37 -10.60
N GLY A 15 3.01 40.43 -11.43
CA GLY A 15 2.05 39.45 -11.02
C GLY A 15 2.65 38.69 -9.85
N SER A 16 2.25 39.04 -8.63
CA SER A 16 2.47 38.16 -7.48
C SER A 16 1.68 36.89 -7.74
N THR A 17 2.35 35.80 -8.09
CA THR A 17 1.75 34.48 -7.95
C THR A 17 1.44 34.32 -6.47
N ALA A 18 0.19 34.47 -6.10
CA ALA A 18 -0.26 34.13 -4.76
C ALA A 18 -0.05 32.61 -4.62
N ILE A 19 0.96 32.22 -3.86
CA ILE A 19 1.12 30.83 -3.46
C ILE A 19 -0.07 30.54 -2.54
N ALA A 20 -0.89 29.56 -2.90
CA ALA A 20 -2.01 29.16 -2.07
C ALA A 20 -1.50 28.76 -0.69
N GLN A 21 -2.21 29.20 0.35
CA GLN A 21 -1.85 28.86 1.72
C GLN A 21 -2.08 27.36 1.94
N PRO A 22 -1.17 26.63 2.60
CA PRO A 22 -1.39 25.24 2.98
C PRO A 22 -2.69 25.06 3.77
N GLY A 23 -3.43 23.99 3.46
CA GLY A 23 -4.70 23.72 4.13
C GLY A 23 -5.90 24.51 3.57
N THR A 24 -5.73 25.27 2.47
CA THR A 24 -6.89 25.79 1.73
C THR A 24 -7.49 24.69 0.87
N LEU A 25 -8.82 24.76 0.66
CA LEU A 25 -9.53 23.87 -0.26
C LEU A 25 -8.97 23.99 -1.67
N ASP A 26 -8.82 22.86 -2.35
CA ASP A 26 -8.35 22.82 -3.73
C ASP A 26 -9.52 22.97 -4.69
N LEU A 27 -9.72 24.18 -5.21
CA LEU A 27 -10.82 24.51 -6.13
C LEU A 27 -10.74 23.79 -7.49
N THR A 28 -9.70 22.99 -7.75
CA THR A 28 -9.65 22.10 -8.93
C THR A 28 -10.32 20.75 -8.68
N PHE A 29 -10.78 20.52 -7.44
CA PHE A 29 -11.53 19.33 -7.04
C PHE A 29 -12.99 19.75 -6.90
N ASP A 30 -13.83 19.30 -7.81
CA ASP A 30 -15.26 19.66 -7.95
C ASP A 30 -15.59 21.16 -7.81
N SER A 31 -14.68 22.03 -8.29
CA SER A 31 -14.81 23.49 -8.28
C SER A 31 -14.80 24.22 -6.92
N ASP A 32 -14.94 23.52 -5.81
CA ASP A 32 -14.95 24.10 -4.45
C ASP A 32 -14.06 23.33 -3.45
N GLY A 33 -13.46 22.21 -3.85
CA GLY A 33 -12.60 21.36 -3.01
C GLY A 33 -13.38 20.30 -2.25
N ILE A 34 -14.67 20.11 -2.49
CA ILE A 34 -15.55 19.20 -1.77
C ILE A 34 -16.36 18.36 -2.76
N VAL A 35 -16.37 17.06 -2.60
CA VAL A 35 -17.25 16.14 -3.35
C VAL A 35 -18.20 15.45 -2.38
N LEU A 36 -19.48 15.53 -2.64
CA LEU A 36 -20.49 14.71 -1.97
C LEU A 36 -20.80 13.51 -2.85
N VAL A 37 -20.39 12.33 -2.41
CA VAL A 37 -20.55 11.08 -3.14
C VAL A 37 -21.82 10.41 -2.67
N ASN A 38 -22.86 10.43 -3.51
CA ASN A 38 -24.15 9.83 -3.25
C ASN A 38 -24.64 9.07 -4.50
N PRO A 39 -24.02 7.92 -4.81
CA PRO A 39 -24.34 7.20 -6.04
C PRO A 39 -25.68 6.47 -5.98
N THR A 40 -26.19 6.18 -4.80
CA THR A 40 -27.38 5.33 -4.61
C THR A 40 -28.61 6.11 -4.16
N GLY A 41 -28.45 7.34 -3.65
CA GLY A 41 -29.53 8.17 -3.14
C GLY A 41 -30.15 7.70 -1.82
N VAL A 42 -29.42 6.82 -1.11
CA VAL A 42 -29.73 6.33 0.24
C VAL A 42 -28.56 6.62 1.17
N PHE A 43 -28.48 5.98 2.33
CA PHE A 43 -27.34 6.12 3.25
C PHE A 43 -26.06 5.66 2.57
N ASP A 44 -25.06 6.54 2.50
CA ASP A 44 -23.70 6.25 2.01
C ASP A 44 -22.70 6.79 3.04
N ASN A 45 -21.64 6.02 3.35
CA ASN A 45 -20.52 6.49 4.15
C ASN A 45 -19.20 5.97 3.61
N ALA A 46 -18.13 6.75 3.71
CA ALA A 46 -16.77 6.30 3.47
C ALA A 46 -16.12 5.93 4.82
N GLN A 47 -15.44 4.78 4.84
CA GLN A 47 -14.67 4.32 6.01
C GLN A 47 -13.18 4.44 5.75
N ASP A 48 -12.74 4.25 4.50
CA ASP A 48 -11.34 4.35 4.14
C ASP A 48 -11.14 5.02 2.77
N VAL A 49 -9.93 5.55 2.54
CA VAL A 49 -9.51 6.22 1.31
C VAL A 49 -8.11 5.79 0.90
N ILE A 50 -7.96 5.32 -0.33
CA ILE A 50 -6.67 5.10 -0.98
C ILE A 50 -6.48 6.10 -2.11
N VAL A 51 -5.32 6.75 -2.13
CA VAL A 51 -4.87 7.55 -3.28
C VAL A 51 -3.97 6.69 -4.16
N LEU A 52 -4.35 6.54 -5.42
CA LEU A 52 -3.60 5.77 -6.40
C LEU A 52 -2.41 6.56 -6.95
N SER A 53 -1.43 5.87 -7.54
CA SER A 53 -0.24 6.50 -8.14
C SER A 53 -0.53 7.48 -9.29
N ASP A 54 -1.72 7.38 -9.90
CA ASP A 54 -2.24 8.30 -10.91
C ASP A 54 -3.11 9.43 -10.33
N ASN A 55 -3.05 9.62 -8.99
CA ASN A 55 -3.82 10.60 -8.21
C ASN A 55 -5.34 10.37 -8.21
N LYS A 56 -5.83 9.28 -8.75
CA LYS A 56 -7.22 8.88 -8.58
C LYS A 56 -7.47 8.44 -7.14
N ILE A 57 -8.70 8.56 -6.69
CA ILE A 57 -9.10 8.31 -5.31
C ILE A 57 -10.03 7.10 -5.29
N MET A 58 -9.75 6.17 -4.42
CA MET A 58 -10.66 5.07 -4.10
C MET A 58 -11.21 5.26 -2.69
N LEU A 59 -12.50 5.01 -2.54
CA LEU A 59 -13.21 5.03 -1.27
C LEU A 59 -13.82 3.66 -1.05
N CYS A 60 -13.76 3.13 0.15
CA CYS A 60 -14.61 2.02 0.54
C CYS A 60 -15.53 2.41 1.69
N GLY A 61 -16.64 1.71 1.80
CA GLY A 61 -17.61 1.95 2.85
C GLY A 61 -18.90 1.20 2.63
N THR A 62 -20.00 1.79 3.07
CA THR A 62 -21.29 1.13 3.13
C THR A 62 -22.36 2.00 2.48
N THR A 63 -23.24 1.38 1.72
CA THR A 63 -24.45 1.98 1.15
C THR A 63 -25.68 1.20 1.57
N GLY A 64 -26.86 1.81 1.54
CA GLY A 64 -28.11 1.07 1.73
C GLY A 64 -29.11 1.74 2.67
N THR A 65 -29.98 0.92 3.22
CA THR A 65 -31.01 1.36 4.20
C THR A 65 -30.82 0.61 5.51
N SER A 66 -31.49 1.06 6.56
CA SER A 66 -31.44 0.38 7.87
C SER A 66 -31.94 -1.08 7.84
N ALA A 67 -32.54 -1.53 6.74
CA ALA A 67 -32.99 -2.89 6.56
C ALA A 67 -31.96 -3.77 5.85
N ASP A 68 -31.08 -3.17 5.06
CA ASP A 68 -30.06 -3.85 4.26
C ASP A 68 -28.97 -2.88 3.86
N PHE A 69 -27.75 -3.15 4.29
CA PHE A 69 -26.56 -2.38 3.94
C PHE A 69 -25.64 -3.24 3.07
N ASP A 70 -25.09 -2.66 2.04
CA ASP A 70 -24.14 -3.31 1.13
C ASP A 70 -22.77 -2.63 1.20
N MET A 71 -21.70 -3.41 1.11
CA MET A 71 -20.37 -2.85 0.93
C MET A 71 -20.30 -2.12 -0.41
N MET A 72 -19.61 -1.01 -0.44
CA MET A 72 -19.43 -0.18 -1.62
C MET A 72 -17.98 0.25 -1.80
N VAL A 73 -17.52 0.28 -3.05
CA VAL A 73 -16.26 0.90 -3.45
C VAL A 73 -16.54 1.93 -4.53
N VAL A 74 -16.03 3.13 -4.34
CA VAL A 74 -16.14 4.23 -5.31
C VAL A 74 -14.76 4.61 -5.81
N LYS A 75 -14.65 4.85 -7.12
CA LYS A 75 -13.42 5.37 -7.72
C LYS A 75 -13.68 6.72 -8.35
N LEU A 76 -12.92 7.73 -7.91
CA LEU A 76 -12.96 9.08 -8.45
C LEU A 76 -11.69 9.37 -9.25
N ASN A 77 -11.83 10.20 -10.27
CA ASN A 77 -10.73 10.84 -10.98
C ASN A 77 -10.05 11.89 -10.08
N GLU A 78 -8.88 12.37 -10.49
CA GLU A 78 -8.15 13.42 -9.78
C GLU A 78 -8.97 14.72 -9.58
N ASP A 79 -9.92 15.02 -10.46
CA ASP A 79 -10.79 16.20 -10.37
C ASP A 79 -12.03 16.01 -9.48
N GLY A 80 -12.22 14.82 -8.89
CA GLY A 80 -13.38 14.49 -8.05
C GLY A 80 -14.55 13.86 -8.81
N SER A 81 -14.53 13.82 -10.13
CA SER A 81 -15.56 13.14 -10.92
C SER A 81 -15.45 11.62 -10.81
N TYR A 82 -16.55 10.89 -11.01
CA TYR A 82 -16.52 9.42 -11.03
C TYR A 82 -15.67 8.87 -12.18
N ASP A 83 -14.83 7.86 -11.89
CA ASP A 83 -14.07 7.14 -12.91
C ASP A 83 -14.97 6.14 -13.66
N ALA A 84 -15.54 6.54 -14.78
CA ALA A 84 -16.45 5.72 -15.57
C ALA A 84 -15.84 4.41 -16.12
N SER A 85 -14.52 4.23 -16.02
CA SER A 85 -13.85 2.98 -16.41
C SER A 85 -13.89 1.91 -15.32
N PHE A 86 -14.28 2.27 -14.09
CA PHE A 86 -14.38 1.36 -12.96
C PHE A 86 -15.82 0.90 -12.75
N ALA A 87 -16.04 -0.41 -12.66
CA ALA A 87 -17.34 -1.03 -12.35
C ALA A 87 -18.53 -0.40 -13.11
N ASN A 88 -19.57 0.02 -12.39
CA ASN A 88 -20.73 0.73 -12.96
C ASN A 88 -20.53 2.24 -12.81
N ASN A 89 -19.90 2.88 -13.80
CA ASN A 89 -19.63 4.32 -13.79
C ASN A 89 -18.95 4.82 -12.50
N GLY A 90 -17.90 4.13 -12.05
CA GLY A 90 -17.13 4.53 -10.88
C GLY A 90 -17.59 3.90 -9.57
N VAL A 91 -18.65 3.08 -9.57
CA VAL A 91 -19.24 2.51 -8.35
C VAL A 91 -19.34 0.99 -8.45
N PHE A 92 -18.77 0.30 -7.49
CA PHE A 92 -18.97 -1.13 -7.25
C PHE A 92 -19.81 -1.30 -5.98
N THR A 93 -20.85 -2.13 -6.07
CA THR A 93 -21.62 -2.64 -4.92
C THR A 93 -21.76 -4.15 -5.07
N LEU A 94 -21.86 -4.89 -3.95
CA LEU A 94 -22.15 -6.32 -4.03
C LEU A 94 -23.57 -6.54 -4.56
N PRO A 95 -23.75 -7.42 -5.53
CA PRO A 95 -25.08 -7.67 -6.06
C PRO A 95 -25.88 -8.61 -5.14
N ASN A 96 -27.01 -8.14 -4.60
CA ASN A 96 -28.07 -8.94 -3.97
C ASN A 96 -27.59 -9.98 -2.94
N THR A 97 -26.77 -9.59 -1.98
CA THR A 97 -26.47 -10.44 -0.82
C THR A 97 -27.64 -10.41 0.14
N ALA A 98 -27.91 -11.55 0.79
CA ALA A 98 -28.90 -11.59 1.87
C ALA A 98 -28.20 -11.17 3.17
N GLY A 99 -28.66 -10.11 3.81
CA GLY A 99 -28.06 -9.52 5.01
C GLY A 99 -27.11 -8.38 4.71
N SER A 100 -26.72 -7.64 5.73
CA SER A 100 -25.89 -6.45 5.56
C SER A 100 -24.41 -6.81 5.45
N ASP A 101 -23.74 -6.19 4.49
CA ASP A 101 -22.30 -6.27 4.26
C ASP A 101 -21.68 -4.88 4.57
N PHE A 102 -20.64 -4.86 5.41
CA PHE A 102 -19.97 -3.63 5.84
C PHE A 102 -18.52 -3.65 5.39
N ALA A 103 -18.05 -2.59 4.75
CA ALA A 103 -16.62 -2.38 4.48
C ALA A 103 -16.03 -1.39 5.48
N TYR A 104 -14.87 -1.70 6.03
CA TYR A 104 -14.17 -0.86 7.00
C TYR A 104 -12.82 -0.39 6.52
N ASP A 105 -12.11 -1.19 5.71
CA ASP A 105 -10.77 -0.88 5.25
C ASP A 105 -10.47 -1.54 3.91
N MET A 106 -9.49 -1.01 3.17
CA MET A 106 -9.06 -1.57 1.89
C MET A 106 -7.54 -1.39 1.69
N GLU A 107 -6.96 -2.25 0.86
CA GLU A 107 -5.54 -2.23 0.55
C GLU A 107 -5.31 -2.67 -0.89
N ILE A 108 -4.21 -2.22 -1.51
CA ILE A 108 -3.83 -2.65 -2.85
C ILE A 108 -2.89 -3.86 -2.75
N LEU A 109 -3.31 -4.97 -3.35
CA LEU A 109 -2.51 -6.18 -3.45
C LEU A 109 -1.34 -6.01 -4.44
N PRO A 110 -0.24 -6.76 -4.30
CA PRO A 110 0.92 -6.67 -5.19
C PRO A 110 0.62 -6.89 -6.69
N ASN A 111 -0.51 -7.54 -7.00
CA ASN A 111 -0.98 -7.76 -8.37
C ASN A 111 -1.89 -6.65 -8.90
N GLY A 112 -2.05 -5.55 -8.15
CA GLY A 112 -2.90 -4.41 -8.49
C GLY A 112 -4.40 -4.60 -8.23
N ASN A 113 -4.84 -5.74 -7.71
CA ASN A 113 -6.21 -5.89 -7.22
C ASN A 113 -6.39 -5.14 -5.90
N ILE A 114 -7.64 -4.86 -5.57
CA ILE A 114 -8.03 -4.19 -4.33
C ILE A 114 -8.66 -5.23 -3.41
N ILE A 115 -8.15 -5.38 -2.18
CA ILE A 115 -8.84 -6.12 -1.14
C ILE A 115 -9.62 -5.13 -0.27
N VAL A 116 -10.87 -5.46 0.00
CA VAL A 116 -11.76 -4.73 0.91
C VAL A 116 -12.13 -5.69 2.03
N VAL A 117 -12.15 -5.22 3.26
CA VAL A 117 -12.44 -6.06 4.43
C VAL A 117 -13.50 -5.46 5.32
N GLY A 118 -14.15 -6.32 6.08
CA GLY A 118 -15.17 -5.89 7.00
C GLY A 118 -15.95 -7.05 7.62
N ALA A 119 -17.27 -6.91 7.65
CA ALA A 119 -18.16 -7.89 8.25
C ALA A 119 -19.41 -8.11 7.39
N LYS A 120 -19.99 -9.30 7.48
CA LYS A 120 -21.27 -9.65 6.88
C LYS A 120 -22.23 -10.15 7.97
N SER A 121 -23.43 -9.61 7.99
CA SER A 121 -24.45 -10.01 8.95
C SER A 121 -25.12 -11.31 8.51
N LEU A 122 -25.06 -12.33 9.37
CA LEU A 122 -25.82 -13.58 9.23
C LEU A 122 -27.18 -13.46 9.92
N SER A 123 -27.24 -12.68 11.00
CA SER A 123 -28.45 -12.37 11.77
C SER A 123 -28.24 -11.09 12.59
N ALA A 124 -29.26 -10.65 13.31
CA ALA A 124 -29.16 -9.47 14.19
C ALA A 124 -28.14 -9.61 15.35
N ALA A 125 -27.62 -10.80 15.61
CA ALA A 125 -26.69 -11.08 16.72
C ALA A 125 -25.48 -11.93 16.27
N ASP A 126 -25.27 -12.07 14.97
CA ASP A 126 -24.19 -12.91 14.41
C ASP A 126 -23.66 -12.25 13.13
N THR A 127 -22.39 -11.93 13.14
CA THR A 127 -21.66 -11.41 11.98
C THR A 127 -20.45 -12.29 11.73
N GLU A 128 -20.07 -12.43 10.47
CA GLU A 128 -18.85 -13.13 10.07
C GLU A 128 -17.83 -12.18 9.44
N ILE A 129 -16.58 -12.57 9.51
CA ILE A 129 -15.49 -11.90 8.81
C ILE A 129 -15.71 -12.05 7.31
N ALA A 130 -15.59 -10.94 6.58
CA ALA A 130 -15.65 -10.94 5.14
C ALA A 130 -14.48 -10.14 4.53
N ALA A 131 -13.95 -10.67 3.42
CA ALA A 131 -13.00 -9.97 2.57
C ALA A 131 -13.34 -10.20 1.11
N TRP A 132 -13.31 -9.13 0.33
CA TRP A 132 -13.65 -9.11 -1.09
C TRP A 132 -12.44 -8.65 -1.89
N VAL A 133 -12.13 -9.33 -2.99
CA VAL A 133 -11.05 -8.87 -3.88
C VAL A 133 -11.63 -8.42 -5.21
N ILE A 134 -11.39 -7.16 -5.53
CA ILE A 134 -11.90 -6.45 -6.71
C ILE A 134 -10.71 -6.17 -7.64
N LYS A 135 -10.89 -6.40 -8.95
CA LYS A 135 -9.89 -6.05 -9.95
C LYS A 135 -9.87 -4.55 -10.24
N PRO A 136 -8.82 -4.03 -10.87
CA PRO A 136 -8.74 -2.61 -11.25
C PRO A 136 -9.87 -2.11 -12.14
N ASP A 137 -10.58 -3.03 -12.84
CA ASP A 137 -11.76 -2.72 -13.66
C ASP A 137 -13.07 -2.67 -12.86
N GLY A 138 -13.03 -2.97 -11.55
CA GLY A 138 -14.21 -2.99 -10.68
C GLY A 138 -15.01 -4.28 -10.73
N THR A 139 -14.47 -5.39 -11.25
CA THR A 139 -15.10 -6.71 -11.19
C THR A 139 -14.50 -7.56 -10.09
N LEU A 140 -15.28 -8.46 -9.49
CA LEU A 140 -14.75 -9.40 -8.49
C LEU A 140 -13.66 -10.30 -9.10
N ASN A 141 -12.60 -10.54 -8.34
CA ASN A 141 -11.55 -11.47 -8.70
C ASN A 141 -11.92 -12.89 -8.28
N ASN A 142 -12.59 -13.64 -9.15
CA ASN A 142 -13.07 -15.00 -8.88
C ASN A 142 -11.97 -16.03 -8.52
N SER A 143 -10.68 -15.65 -8.60
CA SER A 143 -9.56 -16.51 -8.19
C SER A 143 -9.21 -16.37 -6.70
N PHE A 144 -9.84 -15.44 -5.99
CA PHE A 144 -9.67 -15.27 -4.55
C PHE A 144 -10.82 -15.96 -3.81
N GLY A 145 -10.52 -16.76 -2.80
CA GLY A 145 -11.50 -17.45 -1.99
C GLY A 145 -12.55 -18.21 -2.82
N VAL A 146 -13.81 -17.95 -2.58
CA VAL A 146 -14.93 -18.49 -3.36
C VAL A 146 -15.60 -17.36 -4.14
N GLY A 147 -15.37 -17.31 -5.44
CA GLY A 147 -15.98 -16.30 -6.31
C GLY A 147 -15.55 -14.85 -6.07
N GLY A 148 -14.36 -14.65 -5.52
CA GLY A 148 -13.82 -13.33 -5.18
C GLY A 148 -14.00 -12.94 -3.72
N ILE A 149 -14.49 -13.85 -2.89
CA ILE A 149 -14.90 -13.59 -1.50
C ILE A 149 -14.24 -14.61 -0.57
N TYR A 150 -13.72 -14.13 0.53
CA TYR A 150 -13.36 -14.94 1.70
C TYR A 150 -14.35 -14.62 2.82
N GLU A 151 -14.99 -15.62 3.34
CA GLU A 151 -15.94 -15.52 4.47
C GLU A 151 -15.57 -16.55 5.51
N THR A 152 -15.62 -16.20 6.79
CA THR A 152 -15.41 -17.13 7.88
C THR A 152 -16.10 -16.65 9.14
N ASN A 153 -16.79 -17.59 9.80
CA ASN A 153 -17.36 -17.41 11.12
C ASN A 153 -16.44 -18.11 12.12
N LEU A 154 -15.89 -17.37 13.09
CA LEU A 154 -14.96 -17.90 14.09
C LEU A 154 -15.71 -18.53 15.27
N ASP A 155 -16.97 -18.14 15.46
CA ASP A 155 -17.88 -18.65 16.51
C ASP A 155 -19.32 -18.17 16.22
N SER A 156 -20.28 -18.44 17.07
CA SER A 156 -21.65 -17.93 16.99
C SER A 156 -21.80 -16.53 17.64
N GLY A 157 -20.90 -15.61 17.35
CA GLY A 157 -20.87 -14.27 17.90
C GLY A 157 -20.67 -13.21 16.82
N GLU A 158 -20.40 -12.00 17.23
CA GLU A 158 -20.05 -10.93 16.31
C GLU A 158 -18.54 -10.92 16.08
N GLU A 159 -18.13 -10.92 14.81
CA GLU A 159 -16.76 -10.75 14.38
C GLU A 159 -16.65 -9.54 13.44
N TYR A 160 -15.59 -8.75 13.63
CA TYR A 160 -15.33 -7.58 12.82
C TYR A 160 -13.85 -7.53 12.43
N ILE A 161 -13.56 -7.30 11.16
CA ILE A 161 -12.23 -6.90 10.69
C ILE A 161 -12.27 -5.41 10.42
N ASN A 162 -11.43 -4.69 11.15
CA ASN A 162 -11.33 -3.25 11.06
C ASN A 162 -10.18 -2.78 10.18
N GLN A 163 -9.15 -3.65 9.98
CA GLN A 163 -7.96 -3.30 9.22
C GLN A 163 -7.44 -4.48 8.42
N VAL A 164 -6.96 -4.23 7.21
CA VAL A 164 -6.20 -5.18 6.40
C VAL A 164 -4.78 -4.69 6.19
N LEU A 165 -3.82 -5.59 6.28
CA LEU A 165 -2.41 -5.31 6.02
C LEU A 165 -1.88 -6.31 5.00
N VAL A 166 -1.09 -5.83 4.05
CA VAL A 166 -0.44 -6.68 3.05
C VAL A 166 1.07 -6.62 3.24
N HIS A 167 1.68 -7.77 3.50
CA HIS A 167 3.12 -7.85 3.70
C HIS A 167 3.68 -9.19 3.22
N ASN A 168 4.77 -9.16 2.43
CA ASN A 168 5.45 -10.36 1.91
C ASN A 168 4.50 -11.35 1.20
N ASN A 169 3.58 -10.85 0.38
CA ASN A 169 2.54 -11.64 -0.31
C ASN A 169 1.57 -12.37 0.63
N LEU A 170 1.45 -11.91 1.86
CA LEU A 170 0.47 -12.36 2.84
C LEU A 170 -0.48 -11.22 3.18
N ILE A 171 -1.71 -11.59 3.49
CA ILE A 171 -2.79 -10.69 3.88
C ILE A 171 -3.10 -10.97 5.35
N TYR A 172 -3.05 -9.94 6.19
CA TYR A 172 -3.41 -10.02 7.60
C TYR A 172 -4.72 -9.26 7.81
N LEU A 173 -5.75 -9.99 8.23
CA LEU A 173 -7.06 -9.45 8.60
C LEU A 173 -7.03 -9.20 10.10
N VAL A 174 -7.08 -7.94 10.51
CA VAL A 174 -6.93 -7.53 11.92
C VAL A 174 -8.25 -7.01 12.45
N GLY A 175 -8.70 -7.55 13.55
CA GLY A 175 -9.97 -7.17 14.14
C GLY A 175 -10.24 -7.81 15.49
N ARG A 176 -11.50 -8.09 15.76
CA ARG A 176 -11.94 -8.63 17.05
C ARG A 176 -13.00 -9.72 16.89
N LYS A 177 -13.06 -10.59 17.89
CA LYS A 177 -14.06 -11.62 18.05
C LYS A 177 -14.77 -11.48 19.39
N PHE A 178 -16.10 -11.54 19.39
CA PHE A 178 -16.90 -11.58 20.60
C PHE A 178 -17.00 -13.01 21.16
N THR A 179 -17.10 -13.13 22.48
CA THR A 179 -17.43 -14.38 23.13
C THR A 179 -18.94 -14.56 23.12
N PRO A 180 -19.49 -15.67 22.61
CA PRO A 180 -20.94 -15.88 22.51
C PRO A 180 -21.67 -15.68 23.85
N GLY A 181 -22.73 -14.87 23.83
CA GLY A 181 -23.55 -14.58 25.01
C GLY A 181 -22.92 -13.64 26.04
N PHE A 182 -21.74 -13.09 25.75
CA PHE A 182 -21.04 -12.12 26.60
C PHE A 182 -20.59 -10.91 25.77
N SER A 183 -20.38 -9.77 26.43
CA SER A 183 -19.80 -8.57 25.81
C SER A 183 -18.26 -8.60 25.69
N TYR A 184 -17.63 -9.73 26.06
CA TYR A 184 -16.18 -9.86 26.09
C TYR A 184 -15.62 -10.08 24.71
N THR A 185 -14.50 -9.41 24.41
CA THR A 185 -13.86 -9.45 23.10
C THR A 185 -12.38 -9.81 23.21
N SER A 186 -11.90 -10.56 22.23
CA SER A 186 -10.47 -10.80 21.99
C SER A 186 -10.02 -10.10 20.71
N ILE A 187 -8.76 -9.67 20.68
CA ILE A 187 -8.11 -9.31 19.42
C ILE A 187 -7.99 -10.60 18.59
N ALA A 188 -8.39 -10.55 17.33
CA ALA A 188 -8.32 -11.65 16.39
C ALA A 188 -7.55 -11.20 15.13
N VAL A 189 -6.58 -12.00 14.70
CA VAL A 189 -5.85 -11.78 13.46
C VAL A 189 -5.88 -13.06 12.63
N GLN A 190 -6.28 -12.97 11.37
CA GLN A 190 -6.17 -14.07 10.42
C GLN A 190 -5.10 -13.76 9.37
N CYS A 191 -4.42 -14.80 8.90
CA CYS A 191 -3.44 -14.67 7.84
C CYS A 191 -3.86 -15.50 6.63
N LEU A 192 -3.96 -14.83 5.47
CA LEU A 192 -4.31 -15.45 4.19
C LEU A 192 -3.14 -15.32 3.21
N ASP A 193 -3.10 -16.23 2.24
CA ASP A 193 -2.33 -16.02 1.02
C ASP A 193 -3.08 -15.12 0.02
N LEU A 194 -2.43 -14.76 -1.10
CA LEU A 194 -3.05 -13.92 -2.15
C LEU A 194 -4.18 -14.61 -2.91
N GLN A 195 -4.44 -15.89 -2.66
CA GLN A 195 -5.57 -16.66 -3.17
C GLN A 195 -6.75 -16.78 -2.19
N GLY A 196 -6.58 -16.22 -0.98
CA GLY A 196 -7.61 -16.27 0.06
C GLY A 196 -7.63 -17.57 0.87
N ASN A 197 -6.55 -18.37 0.85
CA ASN A 197 -6.44 -19.55 1.71
C ASN A 197 -5.79 -19.18 3.04
N LEU A 198 -6.27 -19.76 4.14
CA LEU A 198 -5.64 -19.59 5.45
C LEU A 198 -4.21 -20.13 5.46
N VAL A 199 -3.28 -19.33 5.92
CA VAL A 199 -1.88 -19.71 6.17
C VAL A 199 -1.81 -20.43 7.51
N THR A 200 -1.94 -21.75 7.51
CA THR A 200 -2.12 -22.59 8.71
C THR A 200 -0.93 -22.56 9.68
N SER A 201 0.23 -22.08 9.25
CA SER A 201 1.41 -21.86 10.11
C SER A 201 1.31 -20.59 10.97
N PHE A 202 0.37 -19.68 10.66
CA PHE A 202 0.12 -18.49 11.47
C PHE A 202 -0.78 -18.83 12.64
N GLY A 203 -0.41 -18.46 13.85
CA GLY A 203 -1.18 -18.70 15.05
C GLY A 203 -1.58 -20.17 15.23
N THR A 204 -2.88 -20.39 15.36
CA THR A 204 -3.49 -21.74 15.37
C THR A 204 -4.38 -21.89 14.15
N ASN A 205 -3.96 -22.72 13.19
CA ASN A 205 -4.69 -22.96 11.93
C ASN A 205 -5.03 -21.67 11.16
N GLY A 206 -4.10 -20.72 11.09
CA GLY A 206 -4.26 -19.49 10.33
C GLY A 206 -4.88 -18.33 11.10
N THR A 207 -5.18 -18.50 12.41
CA THR A 207 -5.77 -17.46 13.25
C THR A 207 -5.00 -17.33 14.56
N ALA A 208 -4.74 -16.11 14.98
CA ALA A 208 -4.18 -15.76 16.29
C ALA A 208 -5.20 -14.98 17.11
N TYR A 209 -5.30 -15.31 18.38
CA TYR A 209 -6.15 -14.62 19.36
C TYR A 209 -5.29 -14.07 20.49
N PHE A 210 -5.66 -12.89 21.00
CA PHE A 210 -5.02 -12.32 22.16
C PHE A 210 -6.06 -11.84 23.19
N GLN A 211 -5.89 -12.29 24.43
CA GLN A 211 -6.60 -11.84 25.62
C GLN A 211 -5.65 -11.86 26.81
N THR A 212 -5.88 -11.04 27.81
CA THR A 212 -5.17 -11.10 29.10
C THR A 212 -6.03 -11.77 30.19
N SER A 213 -7.34 -11.79 29.98
CA SER A 213 -8.31 -12.50 30.82
C SER A 213 -9.56 -12.89 30.01
N SER A 214 -10.37 -13.81 30.51
CA SER A 214 -11.63 -14.22 29.88
C SER A 214 -12.75 -13.16 29.95
N THR A 215 -12.49 -12.02 30.57
CA THR A 215 -13.44 -10.90 30.73
C THR A 215 -12.93 -9.62 30.08
N ASP A 216 -11.92 -9.73 29.20
CA ASP A 216 -11.41 -8.58 28.48
C ASP A 216 -12.41 -8.09 27.44
N GLU A 217 -12.48 -6.77 27.28
CA GLU A 217 -13.21 -6.11 26.22
C GLU A 217 -12.25 -5.22 25.44
N PHE A 218 -11.78 -5.70 24.29
CA PHE A 218 -10.88 -4.97 23.40
C PHE A 218 -11.67 -4.39 22.22
N SER A 219 -11.45 -3.11 21.92
CA SER A 219 -11.71 -2.55 20.60
C SER A 219 -10.41 -2.58 19.79
N VAL A 220 -10.52 -2.94 18.53
CA VAL A 220 -9.43 -2.90 17.56
C VAL A 220 -9.82 -1.90 16.48
N ASN A 221 -9.02 -0.87 16.25
CA ASN A 221 -9.37 0.22 15.36
C ASN A 221 -8.38 0.38 14.21
N GLY A 222 -7.08 0.25 14.45
CA GLY A 222 -6.05 0.40 13.45
C GLY A 222 -4.89 -0.58 13.65
N ALA A 223 -4.11 -0.80 12.59
CA ALA A 223 -2.92 -1.64 12.64
C ALA A 223 -1.89 -1.23 11.59
N ALA A 224 -0.62 -1.47 11.87
CA ALA A 224 0.49 -1.20 10.96
C ALA A 224 1.51 -2.34 10.93
N ILE A 225 2.17 -2.54 9.79
CA ILE A 225 3.31 -3.44 9.68
C ILE A 225 4.54 -2.79 10.31
N VAL A 226 5.18 -3.52 11.20
CA VAL A 226 6.54 -3.21 11.69
C VAL A 226 7.53 -4.07 10.89
N PRO A 227 8.36 -3.48 10.03
CA PRO A 227 9.22 -4.24 9.10
C PRO A 227 10.18 -5.23 9.78
N ALA A 228 10.45 -5.04 11.08
CA ALA A 228 11.24 -5.98 11.90
C ALA A 228 10.54 -7.33 12.16
N GLY A 229 9.36 -7.56 11.59
CA GLY A 229 8.65 -8.83 11.65
C GLY A 229 7.49 -8.86 12.66
N ALA A 230 6.77 -7.75 12.79
CA ALA A 230 5.62 -7.65 13.68
C ALA A 230 4.45 -6.84 13.08
N ILE A 231 3.30 -6.94 13.71
CA ILE A 231 2.10 -6.13 13.49
C ILE A 231 1.85 -5.33 14.76
N ALA A 232 1.78 -4.01 14.65
CA ALA A 232 1.27 -3.14 15.70
C ALA A 232 -0.23 -3.00 15.54
N ILE A 233 -1.00 -3.17 16.61
CA ILE A 233 -2.46 -3.10 16.63
C ILE A 233 -2.85 -2.09 17.70
N CYS A 234 -3.73 -1.16 17.39
CA CYS A 234 -4.20 -0.17 18.35
C CYS A 234 -5.71 -0.21 18.54
N GLY A 235 -6.14 0.43 19.61
CA GLY A 235 -7.54 0.56 20.01
C GLY A 235 -7.67 0.94 21.46
N ASP A 236 -8.62 0.33 22.16
CA ASP A 236 -8.75 0.49 23.60
C ASP A 236 -9.13 -0.81 24.31
N LYS A 237 -8.86 -0.85 25.58
CA LYS A 237 -9.37 -1.87 26.50
C LYS A 237 -10.41 -1.24 27.40
N TYR A 238 -11.65 -1.70 27.28
CA TYR A 238 -12.76 -1.25 28.12
C TYR A 238 -12.79 -1.99 29.46
N ASN A 239 -13.07 -1.26 30.52
CA ASN A 239 -13.30 -1.81 31.85
C ASN A 239 -14.77 -1.64 32.25
N PRO A 240 -15.57 -2.71 32.23
CA PRO A 240 -17.01 -2.62 32.52
C PRO A 240 -17.31 -2.25 33.98
N SER A 241 -16.36 -2.44 34.90
CA SER A 241 -16.56 -2.09 36.32
C SER A 241 -16.44 -0.60 36.59
N THR A 242 -15.61 0.11 35.80
CA THR A 242 -15.38 1.56 35.95
C THR A 242 -16.03 2.37 34.83
N PHE A 243 -16.54 1.70 33.79
CA PHE A 243 -17.08 2.30 32.56
C PHE A 243 -16.07 3.22 31.86
N THR A 244 -14.80 2.80 31.84
CA THR A 244 -13.70 3.58 31.24
C THR A 244 -12.95 2.74 30.21
N SER A 245 -12.61 3.37 29.09
CA SER A 245 -11.66 2.85 28.11
C SER A 245 -10.27 3.38 28.38
N VAL A 246 -9.27 2.54 28.17
CA VAL A 246 -7.86 2.91 28.19
C VAL A 246 -7.24 2.56 26.85
N PRO A 247 -6.57 3.51 26.15
CA PRO A 247 -5.93 3.23 24.88
C PRO A 247 -4.92 2.10 25.00
N MET A 248 -4.85 1.27 23.99
CA MET A 248 -3.94 0.12 23.95
C MET A 248 -3.13 0.06 22.66
N ILE A 249 -1.93 -0.48 22.76
CA ILE A 249 -1.14 -0.96 21.64
C ILE A 249 -0.73 -2.40 21.93
N MET A 250 -1.02 -3.29 20.99
CA MET A 250 -0.56 -4.67 20.96
C MET A 250 0.50 -4.83 19.88
N LEU A 251 1.65 -5.42 20.20
CA LEU A 251 2.66 -5.80 19.21
C LEU A 251 2.69 -7.33 19.08
N MET A 252 2.30 -7.82 17.91
CA MET A 252 2.21 -9.24 17.57
C MET A 252 3.26 -9.59 16.51
N THR A 253 3.92 -10.73 16.62
CA THR A 253 4.82 -11.23 15.59
C THR A 253 4.04 -11.65 14.33
N LEU A 254 4.70 -11.65 13.17
CA LEU A 254 4.11 -12.18 11.92
C LEU A 254 3.77 -13.68 11.95
N ASN A 255 4.03 -14.36 13.08
CA ASN A 255 3.62 -15.75 13.33
C ASN A 255 2.43 -15.85 14.31
N GLY A 256 1.84 -14.71 14.74
CA GLY A 256 0.66 -14.66 15.59
C GLY A 256 0.91 -14.71 17.10
N GLY A 257 2.17 -14.69 17.55
CA GLY A 257 2.52 -14.61 18.99
C GLY A 257 2.76 -13.17 19.46
N PRO A 258 2.60 -12.86 20.77
CA PRO A 258 2.94 -11.53 21.29
C PRO A 258 4.45 -11.29 21.23
N VAL A 259 4.85 -10.04 20.97
CA VAL A 259 6.25 -9.59 21.11
C VAL A 259 6.54 -9.32 22.57
N ALA A 260 7.07 -10.31 23.28
CA ALA A 260 7.22 -10.28 24.74
C ALA A 260 8.02 -9.09 25.28
N ALA A 261 8.91 -8.51 24.47
CA ALA A 261 9.72 -7.34 24.84
C ALA A 261 8.96 -6.01 24.78
N PHE A 262 7.76 -5.99 24.17
CA PHE A 262 6.92 -4.79 24.07
C PHE A 262 5.96 -4.72 25.26
N GLY A 263 6.03 -3.64 26.04
CA GLY A 263 5.14 -3.41 27.16
C GLY A 263 5.10 -4.58 28.15
N ASN A 264 3.90 -5.08 28.44
CA ASN A 264 3.68 -6.27 29.26
C ASN A 264 3.28 -7.46 28.35
N ASN A 265 4.25 -8.26 27.95
CA ASN A 265 4.05 -9.43 27.08
C ASN A 265 3.28 -9.08 25.79
N GLY A 266 3.74 -8.07 25.07
CA GLY A 266 3.16 -7.63 23.81
C GLY A 266 2.08 -6.55 23.92
N LEU A 267 1.58 -6.27 25.13
CA LEU A 267 0.51 -5.29 25.36
C LEU A 267 1.01 -4.08 26.14
N TRP A 268 0.75 -2.90 25.63
CA TRP A 268 0.89 -1.63 26.34
C TRP A 268 -0.48 -0.98 26.53
N LEU A 269 -0.72 -0.41 27.73
CA LEU A 269 -1.96 0.27 28.10
C LEU A 269 -1.65 1.68 28.55
N ASP A 270 -2.42 2.66 28.04
CA ASP A 270 -2.36 4.04 28.51
C ASP A 270 -3.25 4.22 29.73
N VAL A 271 -2.68 4.80 30.77
CA VAL A 271 -3.42 5.07 32.01
C VAL A 271 -4.23 6.38 31.96
N THR A 272 -4.10 7.17 30.90
CA THR A 272 -4.72 8.50 30.81
C THR A 272 -6.16 8.50 30.32
N GLY A 273 -6.67 7.34 29.88
CA GLY A 273 -8.01 7.19 29.32
C GLY A 273 -8.13 7.66 27.86
N GLY A 274 -9.17 7.19 27.17
CA GLY A 274 -9.44 7.50 25.77
C GLY A 274 -9.35 6.28 24.86
N THR A 275 -9.19 6.53 23.57
CA THR A 275 -9.14 5.51 22.51
C THR A 275 -8.12 5.91 21.46
N TYR A 276 -7.31 4.96 20.97
CA TYR A 276 -6.60 5.10 19.69
C TYR A 276 -7.49 4.61 18.55
N TYR A 277 -7.45 5.35 17.44
CA TYR A 277 -8.20 5.00 16.23
C TYR A 277 -7.29 4.50 15.13
N ASP A 278 -6.07 5.04 15.03
CA ASP A 278 -5.10 4.63 14.04
C ASP A 278 -3.69 4.57 14.60
N ILE A 279 -2.81 3.78 13.96
CA ILE A 279 -1.42 3.60 14.31
C ILE A 279 -0.54 3.44 13.08
N GLU A 280 0.55 4.20 13.03
CA GLU A 280 1.51 4.18 11.96
C GLU A 280 2.91 3.80 12.46
N TYR A 281 3.70 3.16 11.59
CA TYR A 281 5.10 2.88 11.82
C TYR A 281 5.99 3.82 11.00
N SER A 282 6.91 4.51 11.64
CA SER A 282 7.90 5.35 10.96
C SER A 282 9.21 5.41 11.74
N ASN A 283 10.34 5.23 11.06
CA ASN A 283 11.70 5.41 11.62
C ASN A 283 11.90 4.68 12.96
N SER A 284 11.51 3.40 13.04
CA SER A 284 11.61 2.57 14.25
C SER A 284 10.78 3.08 15.44
N LYS A 285 9.72 3.81 15.16
CA LYS A 285 8.75 4.29 16.13
C LYS A 285 7.34 3.91 15.71
N LEU A 286 6.45 3.84 16.69
CA LEU A 286 5.02 3.76 16.49
C LEU A 286 4.40 5.09 16.88
N ILE A 287 3.55 5.63 16.04
CA ILE A 287 2.70 6.78 16.37
C ILE A 287 1.24 6.34 16.34
N ALA A 288 0.51 6.57 17.42
CA ALA A 288 -0.91 6.29 17.50
C ALA A 288 -1.68 7.59 17.72
N VAL A 289 -2.80 7.74 17.01
CA VAL A 289 -3.68 8.91 17.08
C VAL A 289 -5.05 8.54 17.62
N GLY A 290 -5.73 9.51 18.24
CA GLY A 290 -7.03 9.24 18.83
C GLY A 290 -7.62 10.41 19.62
N THR A 291 -8.38 10.09 20.67
CA THR A 291 -8.98 11.06 21.58
C THR A 291 -8.83 10.63 23.04
N ASN A 292 -8.64 11.61 23.92
CA ASN A 292 -8.74 11.41 25.37
C ASN A 292 -10.15 11.74 25.92
N ASN A 293 -11.18 11.60 25.07
CA ASN A 293 -12.58 11.94 25.31
C ASN A 293 -12.91 13.46 25.33
N THR A 294 -11.91 14.32 25.19
CA THR A 294 -12.11 15.78 25.11
C THR A 294 -11.32 16.39 23.95
N SER A 295 -10.11 15.91 23.72
CA SER A 295 -9.18 16.47 22.75
C SER A 295 -8.55 15.38 21.93
N SER A 296 -8.30 15.66 20.67
CA SER A 296 -7.46 14.81 19.80
C SER A 296 -6.03 14.81 20.31
N PHE A 297 -5.36 13.69 20.13
CA PHE A 297 -3.96 13.56 20.48
C PHE A 297 -3.24 12.56 19.57
N ALA A 298 -1.92 12.66 19.50
CA ALA A 298 -1.01 11.66 18.96
C ALA A 298 0.01 11.29 20.04
N ARG A 299 0.41 10.01 20.09
CA ARG A 299 1.44 9.54 21.01
C ARG A 299 2.44 8.68 20.26
N ARG A 300 3.74 8.94 20.48
CA ARG A 300 4.82 8.20 19.85
C ARG A 300 5.51 7.27 20.84
N HIS A 301 5.71 6.01 20.42
CA HIS A 301 6.30 4.95 21.22
C HIS A 301 7.55 4.37 20.58
N ASN A 302 8.48 3.94 21.41
CA ASN A 302 9.57 3.04 21.03
C ASN A 302 9.03 1.61 20.84
N LEU A 303 9.81 0.76 20.14
CA LEU A 303 9.43 -0.65 19.92
C LEU A 303 9.55 -1.55 21.16
N ASP A 304 9.86 -0.99 22.32
CA ASP A 304 9.76 -1.65 23.64
C ASP A 304 8.51 -1.23 24.43
N GLY A 305 7.67 -0.36 23.84
CA GLY A 305 6.47 0.19 24.45
C GLY A 305 6.67 1.45 25.29
N THR A 306 7.93 1.88 25.53
CA THR A 306 8.18 3.14 26.24
C THR A 306 7.79 4.34 25.40
N ALA A 307 7.35 5.43 26.04
CA ALA A 307 7.06 6.67 25.34
C ALA A 307 8.35 7.26 24.74
N ASP A 308 8.28 7.74 23.50
CA ASP A 308 9.35 8.52 22.91
C ASP A 308 9.28 9.97 23.37
N VAL A 309 10.00 10.28 24.44
CA VAL A 309 9.98 11.61 25.09
C VAL A 309 10.46 12.77 24.19
N THR A 310 11.02 12.48 23.02
CA THR A 310 11.43 13.51 22.04
C THR A 310 10.26 14.01 21.19
N PHE A 311 9.09 13.34 21.26
CA PHE A 311 7.88 13.72 20.54
C PHE A 311 6.97 14.58 21.42
N GLY A 312 6.62 15.76 20.95
CA GLY A 312 5.71 16.70 21.62
C GLY A 312 6.13 16.97 23.06
N THR A 313 5.21 16.77 23.99
CA THR A 313 5.47 16.88 25.44
C THR A 313 5.43 15.50 26.06
N ASN A 314 6.60 14.97 26.44
CA ASN A 314 6.73 13.63 27.06
C ASN A 314 6.12 12.50 26.21
N GLY A 315 6.36 12.53 24.90
CA GLY A 315 5.86 11.51 23.98
C GLY A 315 4.45 11.77 23.45
N THR A 316 3.85 12.93 23.75
CA THR A 316 2.48 13.23 23.37
C THR A 316 2.37 14.60 22.69
N PHE A 317 1.68 14.63 21.56
CA PHE A 317 1.11 15.83 20.95
C PHE A 317 -0.37 15.87 21.31
N ALA A 318 -0.82 16.89 22.00
CA ALA A 318 -2.22 17.11 22.34
C ALA A 318 -2.75 18.33 21.58
N ASN A 319 -3.93 18.21 21.00
CA ASN A 319 -4.53 19.23 20.16
C ASN A 319 -6.01 19.39 20.48
N ALA A 320 -6.35 20.44 21.20
CA ALA A 320 -7.73 20.77 21.51
C ALA A 320 -8.29 21.71 20.43
N VAL A 321 -9.22 21.21 19.62
CA VAL A 321 -9.95 21.98 18.60
C VAL A 321 -11.43 21.96 18.97
N GLY A 322 -12.03 23.13 19.18
CA GLY A 322 -13.42 23.20 19.62
C GLY A 322 -13.67 22.70 21.06
N GLY A 323 -14.87 22.24 21.33
CA GLY A 323 -15.25 21.67 22.62
C GLY A 323 -14.95 20.17 22.78
N TYR A 324 -14.79 19.47 21.68
CA TYR A 324 -14.39 18.07 21.57
C TYR A 324 -13.64 17.89 20.25
N SER A 325 -12.60 17.07 20.24
CA SER A 325 -11.95 16.62 18.99
C SER A 325 -11.40 15.21 19.12
N ALA A 326 -11.33 14.53 17.99
CA ALA A 326 -10.71 13.22 17.83
C ALA A 326 -9.96 13.17 16.50
N PHE A 327 -8.81 12.50 16.45
CA PHE A 327 -8.20 12.04 15.21
C PHE A 327 -8.64 10.61 14.96
N TYR A 328 -9.10 10.33 13.74
CA TYR A 328 -9.50 8.99 13.34
C TYR A 328 -8.42 8.31 12.50
N ASP A 329 -7.63 9.08 11.76
CA ASP A 329 -6.59 8.56 10.90
C ASP A 329 -5.43 9.55 10.78
N CYS A 330 -4.22 9.06 10.45
CA CYS A 330 -3.05 9.89 10.22
C CYS A 330 -2.10 9.27 9.19
N THR A 331 -1.36 10.15 8.52
CA THR A 331 -0.35 9.73 7.55
C THR A 331 0.86 10.65 7.58
N LEU A 332 2.04 10.11 7.28
CA LEU A 332 3.29 10.88 7.20
C LEU A 332 3.50 11.37 5.77
N GLY A 333 3.54 12.68 5.59
CA GLY A 333 3.85 13.28 4.31
C GLY A 333 5.34 13.22 3.97
N ALA A 334 5.63 13.30 2.68
CA ALA A 334 6.99 13.39 2.16
C ALA A 334 7.76 14.63 2.65
N ASP A 335 7.04 15.66 3.08
CA ASP A 335 7.59 16.84 3.74
C ASP A 335 7.99 16.59 5.21
N ASN A 336 8.00 15.32 5.64
CA ASN A 336 8.29 14.86 6.99
C ASN A 336 7.39 15.51 8.05
N LYS A 337 6.12 15.70 7.71
CA LYS A 337 5.08 16.18 8.61
C LYS A 337 3.96 15.17 8.69
N TRP A 338 3.37 15.08 9.85
CA TRP A 338 2.18 14.29 10.08
C TRP A 338 0.94 15.09 9.68
N TYR A 339 0.05 14.44 8.99
CA TYR A 339 -1.28 14.90 8.68
C TYR A 339 -2.28 13.98 9.38
N ALA A 340 -3.19 14.53 10.14
CA ALA A 340 -4.24 13.77 10.82
C ALA A 340 -5.59 14.35 10.44
N CYS A 341 -6.57 13.48 10.26
CA CYS A 341 -7.96 13.88 10.06
C CYS A 341 -8.86 13.35 11.18
N GLY A 342 -10.05 13.90 11.27
CA GLY A 342 -11.03 13.46 12.25
C GLY A 342 -12.19 14.42 12.38
N THR A 343 -12.68 14.57 13.61
CA THR A 343 -13.82 15.42 13.91
C THR A 343 -13.50 16.45 14.97
N THR A 344 -14.19 17.59 14.91
CA THR A 344 -14.24 18.57 16.00
C THR A 344 -15.68 19.00 16.24
N SER A 345 -16.00 19.37 17.48
CA SER A 345 -17.32 19.86 17.85
C SER A 345 -17.24 21.30 18.35
N SER A 346 -18.01 22.19 17.74
CA SER A 346 -18.18 23.57 18.18
C SER A 346 -19.33 23.72 19.19
N GLY A 347 -20.13 22.68 19.43
CA GLY A 347 -21.29 22.69 20.34
C GLY A 347 -21.93 21.31 20.45
N PHE A 348 -23.03 21.23 21.18
CA PHE A 348 -23.81 20.01 21.32
C PHE A 348 -24.49 19.68 19.98
N MET A 349 -24.19 18.49 19.40
CA MET A 349 -24.74 18.00 18.14
C MET A 349 -24.31 18.77 16.87
N VAL A 350 -23.12 19.37 16.85
CA VAL A 350 -22.50 19.91 15.64
C VAL A 350 -21.06 19.41 15.59
N ARG A 351 -20.72 18.66 14.56
CA ARG A 351 -19.37 18.17 14.30
C ARG A 351 -18.99 18.51 12.87
N ASP A 352 -17.73 18.89 12.68
CA ASP A 352 -17.17 19.22 11.38
C ASP A 352 -15.88 18.42 11.16
N PHE A 353 -15.48 18.21 9.91
CA PHE A 353 -14.16 17.68 9.58
C PHE A 353 -13.10 18.56 10.21
N VAL A 354 -12.09 17.96 10.81
CA VAL A 354 -10.87 18.64 11.21
C VAL A 354 -9.66 17.95 10.56
N THR A 355 -8.76 18.76 10.00
CA THR A 355 -7.43 18.31 9.61
C THR A 355 -6.39 19.08 10.38
N THR A 356 -5.38 18.37 10.86
CA THR A 356 -4.28 18.94 11.63
C THR A 356 -2.96 18.54 10.99
N ARG A 357 -2.02 19.49 10.90
CA ARG A 357 -0.65 19.21 10.49
C ARG A 357 0.32 19.52 11.62
N PHE A 358 1.22 18.58 11.88
CA PHE A 358 2.27 18.75 12.89
C PHE A 358 3.60 18.17 12.40
N SER A 359 4.71 18.69 12.94
CA SER A 359 6.04 18.22 12.56
C SER A 359 6.26 16.76 12.98
N TYR A 360 7.27 16.13 12.38
CA TYR A 360 7.68 14.77 12.76
C TYR A 360 7.90 14.61 14.28
N ASP A 361 8.35 15.67 14.95
CA ASP A 361 8.61 15.67 16.40
C ASP A 361 7.43 16.16 17.24
N GLY A 362 6.23 16.29 16.68
CA GLY A 362 5.01 16.61 17.41
C GLY A 362 4.82 18.07 17.78
N ALA A 363 5.36 19.01 16.98
CA ALA A 363 5.06 20.42 17.10
C ALA A 363 3.98 20.83 16.08
N LEU A 364 2.94 21.54 16.52
CA LEU A 364 1.87 22.02 15.63
C LEU A 364 2.44 22.90 14.52
N ASP A 365 2.09 22.64 13.28
CA ASP A 365 2.55 23.41 12.12
C ASP A 365 1.57 24.53 11.76
N ALA A 366 1.79 25.71 12.31
CA ALA A 366 0.93 26.86 12.11
C ALA A 366 0.79 27.33 10.65
N ALA A 367 1.63 26.84 9.73
CA ALA A 367 1.47 27.14 8.30
C ALA A 367 0.21 26.46 7.71
N TRP A 368 -0.27 25.35 8.29
CA TRP A 368 -1.48 24.69 7.88
C TRP A 368 -2.71 25.46 8.36
N GLY A 369 -3.52 25.97 7.42
CA GLY A 369 -4.68 26.80 7.72
C GLY A 369 -4.40 28.07 8.52
N GLY A 370 -3.13 28.46 8.68
CA GLY A 370 -2.70 29.60 9.51
C GLY A 370 -2.67 29.33 11.02
N THR A 371 -3.15 28.17 11.47
CA THR A 371 -3.23 27.80 12.89
C THR A 371 -2.69 26.42 13.20
N GLY A 372 -2.37 25.62 12.17
CA GLY A 372 -2.06 24.20 12.27
C GLY A 372 -3.28 23.29 12.16
N ASN A 373 -4.48 23.87 12.16
CA ASN A 373 -5.76 23.18 12.06
C ASN A 373 -6.63 23.81 10.97
N VAL A 374 -7.35 22.97 10.22
CA VAL A 374 -8.39 23.39 9.28
C VAL A 374 -9.68 22.67 9.69
N VAL A 375 -10.74 23.45 9.88
CA VAL A 375 -12.09 22.93 10.13
C VAL A 375 -12.92 23.18 8.88
N THR A 376 -13.54 22.13 8.36
CA THR A 376 -14.37 22.19 7.14
C THR A 376 -15.75 21.60 7.44
N SER A 377 -16.77 22.43 7.31
CA SER A 377 -18.16 22.00 7.40
C SER A 377 -18.66 21.60 6.02
N LEU A 378 -19.30 20.45 5.91
CA LEU A 378 -19.97 19.98 4.69
C LEU A 378 -21.46 20.37 4.66
N GLY A 379 -21.88 21.17 5.65
CA GLY A 379 -23.23 21.74 5.72
C GLY A 379 -24.25 20.89 6.48
N ALA A 380 -23.80 19.78 7.09
CA ALA A 380 -24.65 18.91 7.92
C ALA A 380 -24.46 19.15 9.43
N SER A 381 -25.21 18.43 10.26
CA SER A 381 -25.05 18.48 11.72
C SER A 381 -23.85 17.69 12.21
N PHE A 382 -23.51 16.62 11.49
CA PHE A 382 -22.39 15.74 11.82
C PHE A 382 -21.61 15.44 10.55
N ASP A 383 -20.37 15.91 10.52
CA ASP A 383 -19.40 15.64 9.50
C ASP A 383 -18.17 15.03 10.19
N ASP A 384 -17.84 13.77 9.88
CA ASP A 384 -16.74 13.03 10.48
C ASP A 384 -15.78 12.54 9.38
N ALA A 385 -14.51 12.98 9.38
CA ALA A 385 -13.47 12.49 8.49
C ALA A 385 -12.83 11.23 9.07
N TYR A 386 -13.11 10.08 8.47
CA TYR A 386 -12.61 8.79 8.97
C TYR A 386 -11.26 8.40 8.41
N ALA A 387 -10.91 8.86 7.19
CA ALA A 387 -9.68 8.46 6.53
C ALA A 387 -8.98 9.63 5.83
N ILE A 388 -7.64 9.54 5.71
CA ILE A 388 -6.78 10.54 5.08
C ILE A 388 -5.79 9.89 4.12
N GLY A 389 -5.65 10.46 2.91
CA GLY A 389 -4.66 10.04 1.93
C GLY A 389 -3.91 11.23 1.36
N LEU A 390 -2.70 10.98 0.85
CA LEU A 390 -1.88 12.00 0.19
C LEU A 390 -1.73 11.69 -1.29
N GLN A 391 -1.96 12.69 -2.14
CA GLN A 391 -1.67 12.59 -3.57
C GLN A 391 -0.16 12.78 -3.83
N THR A 392 0.31 12.32 -4.97
CA THR A 392 1.74 12.39 -5.34
C THR A 392 2.27 13.82 -5.43
N ASP A 393 1.37 14.80 -5.63
CA ASP A 393 1.68 16.23 -5.60
C ASP A 393 1.55 16.85 -4.19
N GLY A 394 1.33 16.01 -3.18
CA GLY A 394 1.22 16.38 -1.77
C GLY A 394 -0.13 16.94 -1.35
N LYS A 395 -1.12 17.00 -2.23
CA LYS A 395 -2.48 17.36 -1.82
C LYS A 395 -3.03 16.35 -0.84
N VAL A 396 -3.83 16.84 0.10
CA VAL A 396 -4.39 16.04 1.18
C VAL A 396 -5.85 15.76 0.87
N VAL A 397 -6.23 14.49 0.84
CA VAL A 397 -7.60 14.03 0.64
C VAL A 397 -8.11 13.46 1.96
N CYS A 398 -9.24 13.95 2.45
CA CYS A 398 -9.94 13.38 3.60
C CYS A 398 -11.31 12.88 3.15
N ALA A 399 -11.70 11.72 3.65
CA ALA A 399 -12.99 11.12 3.35
C ALA A 399 -13.71 10.67 4.62
N GLY A 400 -15.03 10.60 4.56
CA GLY A 400 -15.83 10.17 5.70
C GLY A 400 -17.33 10.32 5.49
N LEU A 401 -18.02 10.63 6.57
CA LEU A 401 -19.48 10.75 6.62
C LEU A 401 -19.89 12.21 6.71
N THR A 402 -20.93 12.59 5.97
CA THR A 402 -21.72 13.79 6.24
C THR A 402 -23.18 13.40 6.44
N MET A 403 -23.75 13.78 7.58
CA MET A 403 -25.15 13.46 7.92
C MET A 403 -26.14 14.44 7.28
N GLN A 404 -26.15 14.45 5.96
CA GLN A 404 -27.21 15.10 5.18
C GLN A 404 -28.46 14.19 5.17
N ASN A 405 -29.47 14.53 4.41
CA ASN A 405 -30.65 13.70 4.24
C ASN A 405 -30.86 13.38 2.75
N PRO A 406 -30.45 12.19 2.27
CA PRO A 406 -29.78 11.09 2.97
C PRO A 406 -28.34 11.42 3.40
N ASN A 407 -27.69 10.53 4.20
CA ASN A 407 -26.28 10.65 4.52
C ASN A 407 -25.43 10.34 3.29
N ASP A 408 -24.35 11.10 3.14
CA ASP A 408 -23.46 11.00 1.98
C ASP A 408 -22.01 10.73 2.42
N MET A 409 -21.19 10.20 1.50
CA MET A 409 -19.74 10.26 1.66
C MET A 409 -19.25 11.69 1.41
N GLY A 410 -18.62 12.30 2.38
CA GLY A 410 -17.91 13.57 2.21
C GLY A 410 -16.48 13.34 1.81
N VAL A 411 -15.99 13.95 0.74
CA VAL A 411 -14.59 13.93 0.32
C VAL A 411 -14.09 15.35 0.15
N VAL A 412 -13.01 15.68 0.83
CA VAL A 412 -12.44 17.04 0.84
C VAL A 412 -10.99 16.98 0.41
N ARG A 413 -10.58 17.91 -0.47
CA ARG A 413 -9.18 18.02 -0.87
C ARG A 413 -8.59 19.36 -0.49
N TYR A 414 -7.41 19.32 0.14
CA TYR A 414 -6.65 20.49 0.56
C TYR A 414 -5.34 20.63 -0.19
N LEU A 415 -4.94 21.87 -0.46
CA LEU A 415 -3.64 22.20 -1.00
C LEU A 415 -2.56 22.08 0.11
N SER A 416 -1.45 21.42 -0.19
CA SER A 416 -0.26 21.46 0.65
C SER A 416 0.66 22.59 0.22
N ALA A 417 1.38 23.22 1.14
CA ALA A 417 2.34 24.24 0.76
C ALA A 417 3.55 23.65 0.09
N GLY A 418 3.86 24.28 -0.97
CA GLY A 418 5.16 24.22 -1.61
C GLY A 418 5.26 23.12 -2.63
N GLY A 419 5.38 23.54 -3.83
CA GLY A 419 6.00 22.91 -4.97
C GLY A 419 5.79 21.40 -5.14
N ILE A 420 5.70 21.00 -6.34
CA ILE A 420 5.73 19.61 -6.78
C ILE A 420 6.67 18.81 -5.85
N LEU A 421 6.09 17.96 -5.01
CA LEU A 421 6.88 16.95 -4.31
C LEU A 421 7.51 16.08 -5.39
N ALA A 422 8.81 16.16 -5.56
CA ALA A 422 9.51 15.28 -6.47
C ALA A 422 9.43 13.86 -5.88
N SER A 423 8.67 12.99 -6.51
CA SER A 423 8.69 11.56 -6.19
C SER A 423 9.94 10.93 -6.78
N GLY A 424 10.57 10.03 -6.07
CA GLY A 424 11.78 9.34 -6.51
C GLY A 424 12.38 8.50 -5.40
N CYS A 425 13.42 7.76 -5.71
CA CYS A 425 14.11 6.94 -4.73
C CYS A 425 14.87 7.77 -3.70
N MET A 426 14.52 7.66 -2.41
CA MET A 426 15.16 8.35 -1.30
C MET A 426 16.31 7.57 -0.64
N SER A 427 16.55 6.32 -1.02
CA SER A 427 17.65 5.53 -0.47
C SER A 427 18.99 5.97 -1.05
N THR A 428 19.87 6.52 -0.23
CA THR A 428 21.21 6.98 -0.63
C THR A 428 22.14 5.86 -1.14
N THR A 429 21.76 4.61 -0.94
CA THR A 429 22.49 3.42 -1.44
C THR A 429 21.89 2.85 -2.71
N ALA A 430 20.76 3.35 -3.16
CA ALA A 430 20.12 2.92 -4.40
C ALA A 430 20.83 3.50 -5.62
N CYS A 431 20.74 2.79 -6.74
CA CYS A 431 21.32 3.20 -8.01
C CYS A 431 20.63 4.44 -8.62
N ASN A 432 19.36 4.60 -8.35
CA ASN A 432 18.55 5.73 -8.81
C ASN A 432 18.21 6.72 -7.70
N TYR A 433 19.08 6.84 -6.69
CA TYR A 433 18.90 7.85 -5.66
C TYR A 433 18.68 9.25 -6.25
N ASP A 434 17.56 9.85 -5.91
CA ASP A 434 17.26 11.24 -6.29
C ASP A 434 17.36 12.14 -5.05
N PRO A 435 18.40 12.97 -4.95
CA PRO A 435 18.55 13.88 -3.81
C PRO A 435 17.50 15.01 -3.78
N THR A 436 16.71 15.16 -4.84
CA THR A 436 15.61 16.14 -4.90
C THR A 436 14.27 15.52 -4.53
N ALA A 437 14.19 14.18 -4.48
CA ALA A 437 12.98 13.49 -4.05
C ALA A 437 12.69 13.84 -2.60
N SER A 438 11.44 14.16 -2.34
CA SER A 438 10.86 14.38 -1.02
C SER A 438 9.86 13.30 -0.63
N PHE A 439 9.63 12.34 -1.55
CA PHE A 439 8.79 11.17 -1.35
C PHE A 439 9.44 9.95 -1.99
N ASP A 440 9.53 8.86 -1.25
CA ASP A 440 9.98 7.57 -1.77
C ASP A 440 8.80 6.87 -2.46
N ASP A 441 8.86 6.80 -3.79
CA ASP A 441 7.83 6.20 -4.62
C ASP A 441 8.00 4.67 -4.81
N GLY A 442 8.89 4.06 -4.04
CA GLY A 442 9.22 2.64 -4.16
C GLY A 442 10.02 2.29 -5.42
N SER A 443 10.48 3.28 -6.18
CA SER A 443 11.23 3.09 -7.42
C SER A 443 12.70 2.73 -7.19
N CYS A 444 13.15 2.61 -5.94
CA CYS A 444 14.53 2.28 -5.62
C CYS A 444 14.94 0.93 -6.21
N TYR A 445 16.07 0.92 -6.93
CA TYR A 445 16.73 -0.31 -7.32
C TYR A 445 18.22 -0.27 -6.91
N PHE A 446 18.74 -1.43 -6.59
CA PHE A 446 20.05 -1.59 -5.99
C PHE A 446 20.98 -2.45 -6.83
N VAL A 447 22.25 -2.42 -6.55
CA VAL A 447 23.22 -3.36 -7.12
C VAL A 447 22.78 -4.79 -6.85
N GLY A 448 22.61 -5.60 -7.91
CA GLY A 448 22.13 -6.97 -7.85
C GLY A 448 20.63 -7.15 -8.11
N ASP A 449 19.85 -6.06 -8.16
CA ASP A 449 18.44 -6.14 -8.53
C ASP A 449 18.28 -6.53 -10.01
N PRO A 450 17.25 -7.30 -10.35
CA PRO A 450 16.95 -7.67 -11.72
C PRO A 450 16.58 -6.44 -12.56
N CYS A 451 17.04 -6.44 -13.81
CA CYS A 451 16.72 -5.41 -14.80
C CYS A 451 16.65 -6.02 -16.20
N ASP A 452 16.44 -5.23 -17.23
CA ASP A 452 16.47 -5.61 -18.65
C ASP A 452 17.33 -4.58 -19.38
N ASP A 453 18.48 -4.99 -19.90
CA ASP A 453 19.40 -4.12 -20.66
C ASP A 453 18.94 -3.90 -22.11
N GLY A 454 17.80 -4.46 -22.50
CA GLY A 454 17.20 -4.36 -23.83
C GLY A 454 17.90 -5.23 -24.88
N LEU A 455 18.86 -6.07 -24.50
CA LEU A 455 19.57 -6.95 -25.40
C LEU A 455 18.99 -8.37 -25.33
N ALA A 456 18.29 -8.81 -26.35
CA ALA A 456 17.74 -10.17 -26.45
C ALA A 456 18.82 -11.28 -26.42
N THR A 457 20.08 -10.95 -26.28
CA THR A 457 21.24 -11.86 -26.22
C THR A 457 21.77 -12.05 -24.80
N THR A 458 21.23 -11.35 -23.83
CA THR A 458 21.58 -11.42 -22.41
C THR A 458 20.43 -12.03 -21.62
N ASP A 459 20.75 -12.77 -20.56
CA ASP A 459 19.81 -13.35 -19.61
C ASP A 459 20.28 -13.03 -18.18
N ASN A 460 19.34 -12.94 -17.23
CA ASN A 460 19.60 -12.63 -15.84
C ASN A 460 20.30 -11.28 -15.65
N ASP A 461 19.78 -10.26 -16.33
CA ASP A 461 20.32 -8.91 -16.25
C ASP A 461 20.13 -8.36 -14.84
N VAL A 462 21.19 -7.80 -14.29
CA VAL A 462 21.20 -7.19 -12.96
C VAL A 462 21.98 -5.87 -12.97
N TYR A 463 21.64 -4.98 -12.09
CA TYR A 463 22.42 -3.75 -11.90
C TYR A 463 23.78 -4.06 -11.28
N ASN A 464 24.86 -3.70 -11.99
CA ASN A 464 26.22 -3.88 -11.52
C ASN A 464 26.65 -2.81 -10.49
N ALA A 465 27.88 -2.89 -9.98
CA ALA A 465 28.42 -1.96 -8.98
C ALA A 465 28.51 -0.48 -9.47
N ASN A 466 28.34 -0.22 -10.76
CA ASN A 466 28.27 1.11 -11.34
C ASN A 466 26.83 1.54 -11.67
N CYS A 467 25.85 0.76 -11.18
CA CYS A 467 24.42 1.00 -11.44
C CYS A 467 24.04 0.93 -12.94
N ILE A 468 24.75 0.12 -13.69
CA ILE A 468 24.44 -0.17 -15.08
C ILE A 468 23.77 -1.53 -15.15
N CYS A 469 22.64 -1.61 -15.87
CA CYS A 469 21.99 -2.88 -16.14
C CYS A 469 22.84 -3.68 -17.13
N GLU A 470 23.32 -4.84 -16.73
CA GLU A 470 24.15 -5.73 -17.53
C GLU A 470 23.70 -7.17 -17.33
N GLY A 471 23.45 -7.85 -18.45
CA GLY A 471 23.20 -9.27 -18.47
C GLY A 471 24.45 -10.09 -18.82
N VAL A 472 24.43 -11.34 -18.45
CA VAL A 472 25.44 -12.29 -18.93
C VAL A 472 25.06 -12.68 -20.33
N SER A 473 25.93 -12.39 -21.31
CA SER A 473 25.75 -12.91 -22.68
C SER A 473 25.83 -14.43 -22.66
N GLY A 474 24.70 -15.06 -22.46
CA GLY A 474 24.53 -16.50 -22.65
C GLY A 474 24.37 -16.80 -24.13
N ILE A 475 25.17 -17.71 -24.66
CA ILE A 475 24.90 -18.27 -25.97
C ILE A 475 23.68 -19.19 -25.81
N GLN A 476 22.49 -18.69 -26.21
CA GLN A 476 21.28 -19.53 -26.19
C GLN A 476 21.43 -20.69 -27.19
N GLU A 477 21.27 -21.91 -26.70
CA GLU A 477 21.16 -23.07 -27.56
C GLU A 477 19.86 -23.02 -28.36
N ASN A 478 19.97 -22.84 -29.67
CA ASN A 478 18.86 -23.00 -30.59
C ASN A 478 19.04 -24.22 -31.45
N ASN A 479 17.98 -24.80 -32.00
CA ASN A 479 18.03 -26.02 -32.79
C ASN A 479 17.44 -25.84 -34.19
N LEU A 480 17.75 -24.73 -34.85
CA LEU A 480 17.23 -24.40 -36.18
C LEU A 480 17.55 -25.47 -37.27
N PHE A 481 18.64 -26.23 -37.10
CA PHE A 481 19.11 -27.22 -38.09
C PHE A 481 18.95 -28.65 -37.61
N GLY A 482 18.25 -28.93 -36.48
CA GLY A 482 18.21 -30.25 -35.87
C GLY A 482 19.61 -30.77 -35.50
N LEU A 483 20.48 -29.85 -35.04
CA LEU A 483 21.89 -30.11 -34.77
C LEU A 483 22.07 -30.94 -33.51
N ASN A 484 22.74 -32.08 -33.64
CA ASN A 484 23.19 -32.89 -32.51
C ASN A 484 24.70 -33.08 -32.55
N ILE A 485 25.34 -33.13 -31.40
CA ILE A 485 26.76 -33.37 -31.23
C ILE A 485 26.99 -34.49 -30.24
N PHE A 486 27.93 -35.37 -30.57
CA PHE A 486 28.34 -36.48 -29.71
C PHE A 486 29.78 -36.93 -30.04
N PRO A 487 30.50 -37.55 -29.07
CA PRO A 487 30.09 -37.65 -27.67
C PRO A 487 30.10 -36.28 -26.96
N ASN A 488 29.33 -36.14 -25.94
CA ASN A 488 29.39 -35.00 -25.00
C ASN A 488 29.20 -35.57 -23.58
N PRO A 489 30.22 -35.54 -22.72
CA PRO A 489 31.57 -34.96 -22.88
C PRO A 489 32.44 -35.66 -23.94
N ALA A 490 33.37 -34.89 -24.53
CA ALA A 490 34.26 -35.32 -25.61
C ALA A 490 35.74 -35.11 -25.24
N ASN A 491 36.63 -35.95 -25.80
CA ASN A 491 38.07 -35.84 -25.53
C ASN A 491 38.89 -35.39 -26.76
N LYS A 492 38.79 -36.09 -27.89
CA LYS A 492 39.62 -35.80 -29.08
C LYS A 492 38.82 -35.21 -30.23
N GLU A 493 37.62 -35.63 -30.41
CA GLU A 493 36.76 -35.21 -31.52
C GLU A 493 35.29 -35.16 -31.06
N ILE A 494 34.50 -34.29 -31.69
CA ILE A 494 33.06 -34.32 -31.67
C ILE A 494 32.53 -34.61 -33.06
N THR A 495 31.42 -35.33 -33.12
CA THR A 495 30.70 -35.58 -34.36
C THR A 495 29.48 -34.66 -34.38
N LEU A 496 29.41 -33.85 -35.39
CA LEU A 496 28.28 -33.01 -35.74
C LEU A 496 27.30 -33.82 -36.60
N ASN A 497 26.05 -33.88 -36.22
CA ASN A 497 24.95 -34.41 -37.01
C ASN A 497 23.94 -33.30 -37.31
N SER A 498 23.68 -33.02 -38.59
CA SER A 498 22.81 -31.94 -39.03
C SER A 498 21.73 -32.43 -39.99
N GLN A 499 20.52 -31.93 -39.84
CA GLN A 499 19.43 -32.19 -40.80
C GLN A 499 19.43 -31.22 -41.99
N VAL A 500 20.16 -30.10 -41.89
CA VAL A 500 20.30 -29.10 -42.95
C VAL A 500 21.70 -29.21 -43.54
N LEU A 501 21.78 -29.32 -44.86
CA LEU A 501 23.00 -29.45 -45.62
C LEU A 501 23.25 -28.15 -46.39
N GLY A 502 24.53 -27.74 -46.52
CA GLY A 502 24.85 -26.51 -47.26
C GLY A 502 26.25 -25.98 -46.98
N SER A 503 26.68 -25.02 -47.77
CA SER A 503 27.94 -24.31 -47.49
C SER A 503 27.77 -23.43 -46.25
N GLY A 504 28.64 -23.61 -45.28
CA GLY A 504 28.52 -22.89 -44.00
C GLY A 504 29.85 -22.72 -43.27
N THR A 505 29.77 -22.17 -42.10
CA THR A 505 30.90 -22.00 -41.19
C THR A 505 30.60 -22.74 -39.89
N VAL A 506 31.58 -23.55 -39.45
CA VAL A 506 31.59 -24.19 -38.14
C VAL A 506 32.62 -23.47 -37.28
N SER A 507 32.21 -23.00 -36.11
CA SER A 507 33.09 -22.35 -35.15
C SER A 507 32.95 -23.00 -33.78
N VAL A 508 34.06 -23.16 -33.06
CA VAL A 508 34.07 -23.50 -31.63
C VAL A 508 34.48 -22.26 -30.85
N VAL A 509 33.70 -21.92 -29.84
CA VAL A 509 33.86 -20.71 -29.04
C VAL A 509 34.07 -21.12 -27.59
N ASP A 510 35.02 -20.52 -26.91
CA ASP A 510 35.25 -20.72 -25.48
C ASP A 510 34.25 -19.89 -24.62
N MET A 511 34.27 -20.08 -23.31
CA MET A 511 33.37 -19.38 -22.36
C MET A 511 33.57 -17.85 -22.32
N THR A 512 34.65 -17.33 -22.91
CA THR A 512 34.88 -15.87 -22.99
C THR A 512 34.39 -15.28 -24.32
N GLY A 513 33.74 -16.08 -25.17
CA GLY A 513 33.24 -15.65 -26.47
C GLY A 513 34.33 -15.69 -27.59
N ARG A 514 35.55 -16.16 -27.28
CA ARG A 514 36.64 -16.22 -28.23
C ARG A 514 36.52 -17.46 -29.13
N ILE A 515 36.60 -17.28 -30.47
CA ILE A 515 36.62 -18.35 -31.42
C ILE A 515 37.98 -19.08 -31.33
N VAL A 516 37.96 -20.35 -30.97
CA VAL A 516 39.15 -21.22 -30.84
C VAL A 516 39.34 -22.16 -32.02
N ILE A 517 38.27 -22.49 -32.73
CA ILE A 517 38.30 -23.21 -34.00
C ILE A 517 37.31 -22.54 -34.95
N GLN A 518 37.71 -22.33 -36.20
CA GLN A 518 36.80 -21.89 -37.26
C GLN A 518 37.18 -22.54 -38.60
N GLN A 519 36.17 -23.08 -39.27
CA GLN A 519 36.36 -23.66 -40.60
C GLN A 519 35.14 -23.39 -41.49
N LYS A 520 35.39 -22.94 -42.72
CA LYS A 520 34.37 -22.90 -43.77
C LYS A 520 34.34 -24.25 -44.47
N THR A 521 33.18 -24.86 -44.55
CA THR A 521 33.05 -26.22 -45.09
C THR A 521 31.66 -26.45 -45.64
N LEU A 522 31.49 -27.50 -46.41
CA LEU A 522 30.17 -28.01 -46.77
C LEU A 522 29.66 -28.83 -45.57
N ILE A 523 28.58 -28.34 -44.96
CA ILE A 523 27.93 -29.05 -43.85
C ILE A 523 27.22 -30.28 -44.45
N THR A 524 27.64 -31.46 -44.03
CA THR A 524 27.05 -32.75 -44.40
C THR A 524 26.21 -33.32 -43.27
N SER A 525 25.46 -34.38 -43.53
CA SER A 525 24.62 -35.01 -42.49
C SER A 525 25.40 -35.48 -41.27
N THR A 526 26.70 -35.75 -41.44
CA THR A 526 27.59 -36.14 -40.33
C THR A 526 28.98 -35.60 -40.62
N GLN A 527 29.59 -34.89 -39.69
CA GLN A 527 30.91 -34.28 -39.80
C GLN A 527 31.67 -34.38 -38.47
N LYS A 528 32.97 -34.70 -38.56
CA LYS A 528 33.87 -34.76 -37.40
C LYS A 528 34.64 -33.46 -37.26
N ILE A 529 34.77 -33.00 -36.02
CA ILE A 529 35.54 -31.79 -35.64
C ILE A 529 36.58 -32.23 -34.62
N ASN A 530 37.85 -32.03 -34.95
CA ASN A 530 38.95 -32.32 -34.05
C ASN A 530 39.03 -31.22 -32.98
N ILE A 531 39.01 -31.63 -31.72
CA ILE A 531 39.10 -30.76 -30.54
C ILE A 531 40.23 -31.17 -29.60
N GLN A 532 41.17 -32.02 -30.10
CA GLN A 532 42.22 -32.61 -29.27
C GLN A 532 43.10 -31.55 -28.58
N ASP A 533 43.37 -30.45 -29.27
CA ASP A 533 44.28 -29.41 -28.84
C ASP A 533 43.59 -28.34 -27.93
N LEU A 534 42.29 -28.47 -27.69
CA LEU A 534 41.58 -27.59 -26.79
C LEU A 534 41.83 -27.99 -25.31
N PRO A 535 42.03 -27.02 -24.42
CA PRO A 535 42.04 -27.27 -22.98
C PRO A 535 40.72 -27.88 -22.48
N SER A 536 40.77 -28.60 -21.37
CA SER A 536 39.52 -29.06 -20.71
C SER A 536 38.65 -27.89 -20.31
N GLY A 537 37.35 -27.94 -20.61
CA GLY A 537 36.42 -26.86 -20.36
C GLY A 537 35.09 -26.98 -21.10
N ILE A 538 34.24 -25.99 -20.95
CA ILE A 538 32.96 -25.88 -21.66
C ILE A 538 33.18 -25.03 -22.91
N TYR A 539 32.63 -25.47 -24.02
CA TYR A 539 32.71 -24.80 -25.32
C TYR A 539 31.35 -24.80 -26.00
N SER A 540 31.14 -23.83 -26.88
CA SER A 540 29.97 -23.76 -27.75
C SER A 540 30.37 -24.01 -29.19
N LEU A 541 29.68 -24.96 -29.86
CA LEU A 541 29.78 -25.21 -31.28
C LEU A 541 28.71 -24.37 -32.00
N CYS A 542 29.14 -23.45 -32.83
CA CYS A 542 28.28 -22.59 -33.64
C CYS A 542 28.36 -23.05 -35.10
N VAL A 543 27.22 -23.33 -35.71
CA VAL A 543 27.11 -23.68 -37.14
C VAL A 543 26.25 -22.63 -37.81
N THR A 544 26.81 -21.98 -38.85
CA THR A 544 26.13 -20.95 -39.63
C THR A 544 25.95 -21.39 -41.05
N ILE A 545 24.72 -21.42 -41.56
CA ILE A 545 24.34 -21.71 -42.95
C ILE A 545 23.39 -20.60 -43.42
N GLU A 546 23.63 -19.96 -44.54
CA GLU A 546 22.76 -18.92 -45.13
C GLU A 546 22.34 -17.83 -44.14
N ASN A 547 23.27 -17.31 -43.32
CA ASN A 547 23.04 -16.29 -42.27
C ASN A 547 22.14 -16.74 -41.10
N LYS A 548 21.79 -18.02 -41.02
CA LYS A 548 21.15 -18.60 -39.84
C LYS A 548 22.19 -19.37 -39.02
N GLN A 549 22.10 -19.25 -37.71
CA GLN A 549 23.05 -19.86 -36.79
C GLN A 549 22.33 -20.81 -35.82
N THR A 550 22.97 -21.97 -35.58
CA THR A 550 22.59 -22.90 -34.52
C THR A 550 23.77 -23.10 -33.59
N VAL A 551 23.52 -23.16 -32.30
CA VAL A 551 24.52 -23.28 -31.24
C VAL A 551 24.24 -24.52 -30.40
N ARG A 552 25.31 -25.26 -30.01
CA ARG A 552 25.28 -26.39 -29.08
C ARG A 552 26.47 -26.35 -28.15
N SER A 553 26.25 -26.52 -26.88
CA SER A 553 27.32 -26.60 -25.89
C SER A 553 27.88 -28.02 -25.74
N PHE A 554 29.16 -28.15 -25.48
CA PHE A 554 29.80 -29.41 -25.16
C PHE A 554 30.93 -29.25 -24.13
N VAL A 555 31.22 -30.36 -23.44
CA VAL A 555 32.31 -30.44 -22.46
C VAL A 555 33.49 -31.13 -23.06
N LYS A 556 34.67 -30.48 -23.08
CA LYS A 556 35.96 -31.06 -23.43
C LYS A 556 36.63 -31.60 -22.15
N LEU A 557 36.93 -32.89 -22.13
CA LEU A 557 37.62 -33.58 -21.03
C LEU A 557 39.13 -33.38 -21.11
#